data_6d0475ac842d745245a81d3bdd521c31
#
_entry.id   6d0475ac842d745245a81d3bdd521c31
#
_cell.length_a   1.000
_cell.length_b   1.000
_cell.length_c   1.000
_cell.angle_alpha   90.00
_cell.angle_beta   90.00
_cell.angle_gamma   90.00
#
_symmetry.space_group_name_H-M   'P 1'
#
loop_
_entity.id
_entity.type
_entity.pdbx_description
1 polymer ?
#
loop_
_entity_poly.entity_id
_entity_poly.type
_entity_poly.pdbx_seq_one_letter_code
_entity_poly.pdbx_strand_id
1 'polypeptide(L)'
;MTQTVREVMTEHPVMLQATDTVMEAARQMRDQNIGDVLVMKDNKLCGIVTDRDITTRVTAEGKDPGQVKLDDICSQQLVTVAADHPISEAVNVMRTKALRRLPVMEGDKPVGIVSLGDLAVERDPKSVLASISAAEPND
;
A
#
# COMPACT_ATOMS: atom_id res chain seq x y z
N MET A 1 -16.26 3.46 21.84
CA MET A 1 -15.56 4.34 20.91
C MET A 1 -15.20 3.60 19.63
N THR A 2 -15.39 4.27 18.52
CA THR A 2 -15.06 3.70 17.23
C THR A 2 -13.57 3.89 16.96
N GLN A 3 -12.89 2.81 16.56
CA GLN A 3 -11.50 2.90 16.18
C GLN A 3 -11.36 3.60 14.83
N THR A 4 -10.30 4.39 14.70
CA THR A 4 -9.99 5.10 13.47
C THR A 4 -8.95 4.32 12.66
N VAL A 5 -8.88 4.65 11.39
CA VAL A 5 -7.89 4.05 10.47
C VAL A 5 -6.47 4.31 10.98
N ARG A 6 -6.22 5.49 11.54
CA ARG A 6 -4.91 5.85 12.11
C ARG A 6 -4.40 4.83 13.13
N GLU A 7 -5.30 4.27 13.93
CA GLU A 7 -4.93 3.35 15.00
C GLU A 7 -4.48 1.98 14.51
N VAL A 8 -4.83 1.61 13.28
CA VAL A 8 -4.52 0.28 12.72
C VAL A 8 -3.60 0.32 11.52
N MET A 9 -3.34 1.49 10.94
CA MET A 9 -2.49 1.62 9.77
C MET A 9 -1.03 1.33 10.09
N THR A 10 -0.26 0.99 9.06
CA THR A 10 1.20 0.99 9.14
C THR A 10 1.68 2.41 8.92
N GLU A 11 2.40 2.96 9.89
CA GLU A 11 2.94 4.31 9.82
C GLU A 11 4.24 4.34 9.01
N HIS A 12 4.61 5.54 8.55
CA HIS A 12 5.86 5.77 7.84
C HIS A 12 6.02 4.89 6.60
N PRO A 13 5.05 4.95 5.66
CA PRO A 13 5.17 4.18 4.43
C PRO A 13 6.38 4.65 3.63
N VAL A 14 6.99 3.73 2.89
CA VAL A 14 8.06 4.10 1.97
C VAL A 14 7.43 4.89 0.83
N MET A 15 7.96 6.08 0.58
CA MET A 15 7.50 6.98 -0.46
C MET A 15 8.63 7.22 -1.46
N LEU A 16 8.37 6.93 -2.71
CA LEU A 16 9.31 7.15 -3.80
C LEU A 16 8.73 8.16 -4.78
N GLN A 17 9.58 8.67 -5.65
CA GLN A 17 9.15 9.65 -6.65
C GLN A 17 8.70 8.94 -7.93
N ALA A 18 7.76 9.55 -8.64
CA ALA A 18 7.27 9.01 -9.91
C ALA A 18 8.40 8.79 -10.92
N THR A 19 9.49 9.56 -10.80
CA THR A 19 10.66 9.45 -11.67
C THR A 19 11.65 8.35 -11.24
N ASP A 20 11.47 7.78 -10.05
CA ASP A 20 12.31 6.66 -9.61
C ASP A 20 12.00 5.41 -10.42
N THR A 21 12.97 4.51 -10.51
CA THR A 21 12.79 3.28 -11.28
C THR A 21 12.06 2.20 -10.49
N VAL A 22 11.49 1.26 -11.22
CA VAL A 22 10.88 0.07 -10.64
C VAL A 22 11.93 -0.75 -9.88
N MET A 23 13.18 -0.76 -10.35
CA MET A 23 14.27 -1.45 -9.66
C MET A 23 14.46 -0.87 -8.25
N GLU A 24 14.40 0.45 -8.10
CA GLU A 24 14.51 1.09 -6.78
C GLU A 24 13.38 0.66 -5.86
N ALA A 25 12.14 0.61 -6.38
CA ALA A 25 11.00 0.12 -5.60
C ALA A 25 11.21 -1.33 -5.16
N ALA A 26 11.68 -2.17 -6.07
CA ALA A 26 11.93 -3.58 -5.76
C ALA A 26 12.99 -3.73 -4.66
N ARG A 27 14.04 -2.91 -4.70
CA ARG A 27 15.08 -2.90 -3.67
C ARG A 27 14.53 -2.49 -2.31
N GLN A 28 13.68 -1.47 -2.27
CA GLN A 28 13.03 -1.05 -1.03
C GLN A 28 12.13 -2.15 -0.46
N MET A 29 11.39 -2.82 -1.33
CA MET A 29 10.55 -3.94 -0.91
C MET A 29 11.38 -5.07 -0.31
N ARG A 30 12.52 -5.38 -0.92
CA ARG A 30 13.43 -6.41 -0.42
C ARG A 30 14.04 -5.99 0.92
N ASP A 31 14.58 -4.79 0.98
CA ASP A 31 15.36 -4.34 2.15
C ASP A 31 14.47 -4.04 3.36
N GLN A 32 13.26 -3.55 3.12
CA GLN A 32 12.29 -3.24 4.18
C GLN A 32 11.32 -4.38 4.46
N ASN A 33 11.36 -5.43 3.65
CA ASN A 33 10.47 -6.58 3.75
C ASN A 33 8.99 -6.17 3.64
N ILE A 34 8.68 -5.38 2.63
CA ILE A 34 7.34 -4.84 2.36
C ILE A 34 6.92 -5.18 0.94
N GLY A 35 5.62 -5.11 0.67
CA GLY A 35 5.05 -5.43 -0.64
C GLY A 35 4.45 -4.25 -1.37
N ASP A 36 4.64 -3.02 -0.88
CA ASP A 36 4.08 -1.83 -1.51
C ASP A 36 4.93 -0.59 -1.20
N VAL A 37 4.86 0.38 -2.10
CA VAL A 37 5.44 1.71 -1.89
C VAL A 37 4.45 2.75 -2.40
N LEU A 38 4.46 3.93 -1.79
CA LEU A 38 3.68 5.06 -2.29
C LEU A 38 4.52 5.84 -3.29
N VAL A 39 3.88 6.33 -4.34
CA VAL A 39 4.53 7.07 -5.41
C VAL A 39 4.06 8.52 -5.36
N MET A 40 5.01 9.44 -5.24
CA MET A 40 4.75 10.87 -5.15
C MET A 40 5.13 11.56 -6.46
N LYS A 41 4.34 12.53 -6.86
CA LYS A 41 4.60 13.36 -8.04
C LYS A 41 4.19 14.79 -7.71
N ASP A 42 5.12 15.73 -7.86
CA ASP A 42 4.86 17.16 -7.58
C ASP A 42 4.31 17.39 -6.16
N ASN A 43 4.88 16.67 -5.19
CA ASN A 43 4.50 16.74 -3.77
C ASN A 43 3.09 16.23 -3.47
N LYS A 44 2.50 15.49 -4.41
CA LYS A 44 1.18 14.87 -4.23
C LYS A 44 1.28 13.38 -4.41
N LEU A 45 0.39 12.66 -3.75
CA LEU A 45 0.31 11.21 -3.92
C LEU A 45 -0.19 10.90 -5.34
N CYS A 46 0.64 10.20 -6.11
CA CYS A 46 0.30 9.76 -7.46
C CYS A 46 -0.41 8.41 -7.44
N GLY A 47 0.06 7.50 -6.60
CA GLY A 47 -0.52 6.17 -6.51
C GLY A 47 0.27 5.26 -5.60
N ILE A 48 -0.06 3.98 -5.69
CA ILE A 48 0.61 2.91 -4.95
C ILE A 48 1.12 1.88 -5.95
N VAL A 49 2.32 1.37 -5.73
CA VAL A 49 2.89 0.29 -6.54
C VAL A 49 3.13 -0.90 -5.62
N THR A 50 2.68 -2.06 -6.04
CA THR A 50 2.82 -3.30 -5.29
C THR A 50 3.79 -4.24 -5.98
N ASP A 51 4.24 -5.27 -5.26
CA ASP A 51 5.06 -6.34 -5.82
C ASP A 51 4.33 -7.04 -6.97
N ARG A 52 3.01 -7.18 -6.88
CA ARG A 52 2.21 -7.74 -7.97
C ARG A 52 2.28 -6.86 -9.23
N ASP A 53 2.23 -5.53 -9.07
CA ASP A 53 2.35 -4.61 -10.21
C ASP A 53 3.68 -4.81 -10.93
N ILE A 54 4.77 -4.96 -10.18
CA ILE A 54 6.09 -5.18 -10.75
C ILE A 54 6.12 -6.50 -11.52
N THR A 55 5.58 -7.55 -10.94
CA THR A 55 5.55 -8.86 -11.58
C THR A 55 4.73 -8.85 -12.86
N THR A 56 3.53 -8.27 -12.82
CA THR A 56 2.58 -8.34 -13.94
C THR A 56 2.82 -7.30 -15.02
N ARG A 57 3.31 -6.11 -14.63
CA ARG A 57 3.45 -4.99 -15.57
C ARG A 57 4.88 -4.77 -16.06
N VAL A 58 5.85 -5.37 -15.41
CA VAL A 58 7.27 -5.22 -15.77
C VAL A 58 7.83 -6.59 -16.18
N THR A 59 7.90 -7.52 -15.24
CA THR A 59 8.51 -8.83 -15.49
C THR A 59 7.76 -9.62 -16.56
N ALA A 60 6.45 -9.74 -16.44
CA ALA A 60 5.63 -10.50 -17.41
C ALA A 60 5.64 -9.86 -18.80
N GLU A 61 5.88 -8.55 -18.87
CA GLU A 61 5.97 -7.84 -20.14
C GLU A 61 7.40 -7.82 -20.73
N GLY A 62 8.34 -8.47 -20.06
CA GLY A 62 9.72 -8.54 -20.52
C GLY A 62 10.46 -7.22 -20.46
N LYS A 63 10.01 -6.29 -19.63
CA LYS A 63 10.63 -4.97 -19.49
C LYS A 63 11.74 -5.00 -18.48
N ASP A 64 12.74 -4.11 -18.67
CA ASP A 64 13.85 -3.97 -17.74
C ASP A 64 13.43 -3.06 -16.57
N PRO A 65 13.40 -3.58 -15.34
CA PRO A 65 12.99 -2.76 -14.19
C PRO A 65 13.88 -1.54 -13.95
N GLY A 66 15.12 -1.57 -14.42
CA GLY A 66 16.02 -0.41 -14.32
C GLY A 66 15.72 0.70 -15.32
N GLN A 67 14.85 0.43 -16.29
CA GLN A 67 14.47 1.39 -17.34
C GLN A 67 13.02 1.84 -17.24
N VAL A 68 12.19 1.19 -16.40
CA VAL A 68 10.79 1.55 -16.24
C VAL A 68 10.66 2.45 -15.02
N LYS A 69 9.99 3.57 -15.18
CA LYS A 69 9.72 4.50 -14.08
C LYS A 69 8.43 4.13 -13.36
N LEU A 70 8.34 4.47 -12.08
CA LEU A 70 7.16 4.17 -11.29
C LEU A 70 5.91 4.84 -11.85
N ASP A 71 6.06 6.03 -12.44
CA ASP A 71 4.97 6.74 -13.10
C ASP A 71 4.31 5.91 -14.20
N ASP A 72 5.07 5.02 -14.83
CA ASP A 72 4.58 4.20 -15.94
C ASP A 72 3.70 3.03 -15.48
N ILE A 73 3.80 2.64 -14.22
CA ILE A 73 3.10 1.46 -13.72
C ILE A 73 2.21 1.72 -12.50
N CYS A 74 2.25 2.90 -11.91
CA CYS A 74 1.40 3.16 -10.75
C CYS A 74 -0.07 3.25 -11.18
N SER A 75 -0.97 2.92 -10.24
CA SER A 75 -2.40 2.92 -10.51
C SER A 75 -2.88 4.31 -10.90
N GLN A 76 -3.66 4.39 -11.98
CA GLN A 76 -4.25 5.64 -12.44
C GLN A 76 -5.44 6.09 -11.58
N GLN A 77 -6.07 5.15 -10.88
CA GLN A 77 -7.18 5.47 -9.98
C GLN A 77 -6.65 5.56 -8.56
N LEU A 78 -6.61 6.76 -8.04
CA LEU A 78 -6.18 7.00 -6.68
C LEU A 78 -7.36 6.85 -5.73
N VAL A 79 -7.35 5.76 -4.94
CA VAL A 79 -8.36 5.49 -3.93
C VAL A 79 -7.66 5.54 -2.58
N THR A 80 -8.13 6.40 -1.70
CA THR A 80 -7.51 6.63 -0.38
C THR A 80 -8.57 6.63 0.71
N VAL A 81 -8.11 6.65 1.96
CA VAL A 81 -9.00 6.81 3.11
C VAL A 81 -8.35 7.81 4.07
N ALA A 82 -9.17 8.59 4.77
CA ALA A 82 -8.68 9.56 5.73
C ALA A 82 -8.30 8.88 7.05
N ALA A 83 -7.21 9.34 7.66
CA ALA A 83 -6.71 8.78 8.91
C ALA A 83 -7.73 8.84 10.04
N ASP A 84 -8.55 9.89 10.07
CA ASP A 84 -9.52 10.11 11.13
C ASP A 84 -10.86 9.39 10.90
N HIS A 85 -11.02 8.74 9.76
CA HIS A 85 -12.24 7.99 9.48
C HIS A 85 -12.27 6.68 10.27
N PRO A 86 -13.48 6.17 10.57
CA PRO A 86 -13.58 4.88 11.27
C PRO A 86 -13.10 3.73 10.38
N ILE A 87 -12.67 2.66 11.00
CA ILE A 87 -12.21 1.45 10.29
C ILE A 87 -13.26 0.95 9.31
N SER A 88 -14.55 1.08 9.66
CA SER A 88 -15.64 0.65 8.79
C SER A 88 -15.61 1.33 7.42
N GLU A 89 -15.11 2.57 7.35
CA GLU A 89 -14.97 3.27 6.08
C GLU A 89 -13.93 2.58 5.19
N ALA A 90 -12.78 2.21 5.76
CA ALA A 90 -11.74 1.50 5.02
C ALA A 90 -12.25 0.14 4.52
N VAL A 91 -12.98 -0.58 5.37
CA VAL A 91 -13.58 -1.88 4.99
C VAL A 91 -14.54 -1.69 3.82
N ASN A 92 -15.39 -0.66 3.88
CA ASN A 92 -16.36 -0.38 2.84
C ASN A 92 -15.68 -0.04 1.51
N VAL A 93 -14.63 0.79 1.55
CA VAL A 93 -13.88 1.16 0.34
C VAL A 93 -13.19 -0.06 -0.26
N MET A 94 -12.55 -0.88 0.56
CA MET A 94 -11.88 -2.08 0.08
C MET A 94 -12.86 -3.04 -0.58
N ARG A 95 -14.04 -3.22 0.02
CA ARG A 95 -15.06 -4.10 -0.52
C ARG A 95 -15.64 -3.57 -1.83
N THR A 96 -15.98 -2.29 -1.84
CA THR A 96 -16.62 -1.67 -3.00
C THR A 96 -15.67 -1.59 -4.20
N LYS A 97 -14.40 -1.30 -3.95
CA LYS A 97 -13.38 -1.14 -5.00
C LYS A 97 -12.54 -2.39 -5.22
N ALA A 98 -12.79 -3.46 -4.49
CA ALA A 98 -12.03 -4.72 -4.56
C ALA A 98 -10.52 -4.52 -4.36
N LEU A 99 -10.17 -3.71 -3.36
CA LEU A 99 -8.77 -3.39 -3.03
C LEU A 99 -8.39 -4.07 -1.72
N ARG A 100 -7.12 -4.36 -1.55
CA ARG A 100 -6.56 -4.99 -0.35
C ARG A 100 -5.66 -4.06 0.43
N ARG A 101 -5.34 -2.91 -0.10
CA ARG A 101 -4.48 -1.89 0.50
C ARG A 101 -4.98 -0.52 0.11
N LEU A 102 -4.88 0.42 1.04
CA LEU A 102 -5.28 1.81 0.80
C LEU A 102 -4.24 2.74 1.40
N PRO A 103 -3.80 3.75 0.66
CA PRO A 103 -3.06 4.85 1.27
C PRO A 103 -3.96 5.59 2.25
N VAL A 104 -3.39 5.98 3.39
CA VAL A 104 -4.08 6.73 4.44
C VAL A 104 -3.60 8.17 4.39
N MET A 105 -4.53 9.09 4.31
CA MET A 105 -4.24 10.52 4.11
C MET A 105 -4.62 11.34 5.34
N GLU A 106 -3.85 12.39 5.55
CA GLU A 106 -4.20 13.47 6.47
C GLU A 106 -4.14 14.75 5.66
N GLY A 107 -5.29 15.26 5.23
CA GLY A 107 -5.35 16.30 4.23
C GLY A 107 -4.73 15.81 2.92
N ASP A 108 -3.76 16.53 2.39
CA ASP A 108 -3.07 16.17 1.14
C ASP A 108 -1.83 15.32 1.37
N LYS A 109 -1.57 14.94 2.62
CA LYS A 109 -0.34 14.25 2.99
C LYS A 109 -0.60 12.78 3.30
N PRO A 110 0.09 11.84 2.63
CA PRO A 110 0.01 10.45 3.02
C PRO A 110 0.73 10.20 4.34
N VAL A 111 0.09 9.50 5.26
CA VAL A 111 0.62 9.24 6.61
C VAL A 111 0.76 7.75 6.90
N GLY A 112 0.19 6.88 6.07
CA GLY A 112 0.27 5.45 6.31
C GLY A 112 -0.34 4.65 5.17
N ILE A 113 -0.36 3.34 5.39
CA ILE A 113 -1.04 2.38 4.52
C ILE A 113 -1.84 1.46 5.43
N VAL A 114 -3.09 1.20 5.08
CA VAL A 114 -3.91 0.20 5.76
C VAL A 114 -4.13 -0.98 4.80
N SER A 115 -3.98 -2.19 5.32
CA SER A 115 -4.13 -3.41 4.52
C SER A 115 -5.29 -4.25 5.04
N LEU A 116 -5.72 -5.20 4.20
CA LEU A 116 -6.70 -6.20 4.59
C LEU A 116 -6.23 -6.95 5.85
N GLY A 117 -4.92 -7.28 5.93
CA GLY A 117 -4.37 -7.96 7.09
C GLY A 117 -4.47 -7.13 8.36
N ASP A 118 -4.21 -5.82 8.28
CA ASP A 118 -4.34 -4.92 9.44
C ASP A 118 -5.76 -4.93 9.98
N LEU A 119 -6.74 -4.87 9.08
CA LEU A 119 -8.15 -4.88 9.46
C LEU A 119 -8.59 -6.22 10.02
N ALA A 120 -8.06 -7.32 9.51
CA ALA A 120 -8.38 -8.65 9.99
C ALA A 120 -7.88 -8.85 11.42
N VAL A 121 -6.67 -8.40 11.73
CA VAL A 121 -6.09 -8.49 13.08
C VAL A 121 -6.96 -7.71 14.06
N GLU A 122 -7.40 -6.52 13.69
CA GLU A 122 -8.20 -5.67 14.58
C GLU A 122 -9.62 -6.19 14.78
N ARG A 123 -10.26 -6.68 13.69
CA ARG A 123 -11.65 -7.12 13.73
C ARG A 123 -11.84 -8.47 14.39
N ASP A 124 -10.91 -9.39 14.14
CA ASP A 124 -10.98 -10.75 14.68
C ASP A 124 -9.56 -11.28 14.88
N PRO A 125 -8.93 -10.94 16.02
CA PRO A 125 -7.55 -11.34 16.29
C PRO A 125 -7.34 -12.86 16.36
N LYS A 126 -8.42 -13.63 16.51
CA LYS A 126 -8.34 -15.09 16.62
C LYS A 126 -8.56 -15.80 15.28
N SER A 127 -8.85 -15.06 14.22
CA SER A 127 -9.06 -15.66 12.90
C SER A 127 -7.74 -16.17 12.33
N VAL A 128 -7.86 -17.11 11.38
CA VAL A 128 -6.68 -17.64 10.67
C VAL A 128 -5.95 -16.52 9.94
N LEU A 129 -6.70 -15.64 9.25
CA LEU A 129 -6.12 -14.52 8.53
C LEU A 129 -5.37 -13.58 9.47
N ALA A 130 -5.97 -13.28 10.64
CA ALA A 130 -5.33 -12.41 11.63
C ALA A 130 -4.03 -13.03 12.15
N SER A 131 -4.04 -14.33 12.44
CA SER A 131 -2.84 -15.03 12.91
C SER A 131 -1.71 -14.97 11.91
N ILE A 132 -2.02 -15.18 10.64
CA ILE A 132 -1.03 -15.10 9.57
C ILE A 132 -0.50 -13.67 9.41
N SER A 133 -1.41 -12.70 9.42
CA SER A 133 -1.05 -11.29 9.22
C SER A 133 -0.19 -10.73 10.35
N ALA A 134 -0.37 -11.23 11.59
CA ALA A 134 0.41 -10.79 12.75
C ALA A 134 1.76 -11.49 12.86
N ALA A 135 1.99 -12.56 12.09
CA ALA A 135 3.26 -13.29 12.12
C ALA A 135 4.36 -12.52 11.42
N GLU A 136 5.62 -12.78 11.85
CA GLU A 136 6.77 -12.21 11.18
C GLU A 136 6.84 -12.73 9.74
N PRO A 137 7.23 -11.89 8.78
CA PRO A 137 7.38 -12.35 7.40
C PRO A 137 8.40 -13.47 7.31
N ASN A 138 8.12 -14.42 6.44
CA ASN A 138 9.00 -15.56 6.20
C ASN A 138 9.77 -15.30 4.90
N ASP A 139 11.07 -15.22 5.01
CA ASP A 139 11.96 -14.94 3.87
C ASP A 139 12.13 -16.15 2.96
#